data_39d32353e6fa397497d630666a8a9ed7
#
_entry.id   39d32353e6fa397497d630666a8a9ed7
#
_cell.length_a   1.000
_cell.length_b   1.000
_cell.length_c   1.000
_cell.angle_alpha   90.00
_cell.angle_beta   90.00
_cell.angle_gamma   90.00
#
_symmetry.space_group_name_H-M   'P 1'
#
loop_
_entity.id
_entity.type
_entity.pdbx_description
1 polymer ?
#
loop_
_entity_poly.entity_id
_entity_poly.type
_entity_poly.pdbx_seq_one_letter_code
_entity_poly.pdbx_strand_id
1 'polypeptide(L)'
;MLPADSGAQLFVKLESFNPGGSVKDRIGAAMIDAAEREGRIEPGRTTVVEATSGNTGIALAFVCAAKGYDLVLTLPQGMSRERERLLALYGARFEITESLGGMNEAVDAARRLASRDDVFLPDQFSNPANPEAHRLTTAPELWDALEGSIDVFVAGVGTGGTITGVGEYLKARNPRCHVVAVEPAGSAVLSGGRPGPHRIQGIGAGFVPQILNREVIDEVIRVSDDAAVETAHLLSRREGVLAGISAGAAVWAAVAVAARDEFARARIATILPDSGERYISLTWFAPEP
;
A
#
# COMPACT_ATOMS: atom_id res chain seq x y z
N MET A 1 -5.98 22.73 -2.64
CA MET A 1 -4.97 21.96 -3.41
C MET A 1 -5.32 21.84 -4.89
N LEU A 2 -6.59 21.72 -5.24
CA LEU A 2 -7.01 21.77 -6.64
C LEU A 2 -6.78 23.17 -7.24
N PRO A 3 -6.52 23.29 -8.57
CA PRO A 3 -6.48 24.58 -9.26
C PRO A 3 -7.78 25.37 -9.04
N ALA A 4 -7.68 26.70 -8.85
CA ALA A 4 -8.82 27.56 -8.50
C ALA A 4 -9.93 27.51 -9.56
N ASP A 5 -9.57 27.31 -10.83
CA ASP A 5 -10.50 27.26 -11.97
C ASP A 5 -10.94 25.83 -12.31
N SER A 6 -10.47 24.81 -11.58
CA SER A 6 -10.90 23.43 -11.77
C SER A 6 -12.24 23.19 -11.09
N GLY A 7 -13.24 22.79 -11.86
CA GLY A 7 -14.50 22.27 -11.32
C GLY A 7 -14.42 20.81 -10.84
N ALA A 8 -13.24 20.19 -10.89
CA ALA A 8 -13.03 18.82 -10.44
C ALA A 8 -13.18 18.70 -8.92
N GLN A 9 -13.63 17.54 -8.48
CA GLN A 9 -13.75 17.20 -7.06
C GLN A 9 -12.78 16.08 -6.72
N LEU A 10 -11.94 16.27 -5.70
CA LEU A 10 -11.02 15.27 -5.22
C LEU A 10 -11.49 14.68 -3.89
N PHE A 11 -11.72 13.39 -3.89
CA PHE A 11 -12.12 12.61 -2.73
C PHE A 11 -10.97 11.70 -2.28
N VAL A 12 -10.72 11.67 -0.98
CA VAL A 12 -9.65 10.86 -0.40
C VAL A 12 -10.22 9.85 0.60
N LYS A 13 -9.86 8.57 0.46
CA LYS A 13 -10.21 7.54 1.42
C LYS A 13 -9.08 7.37 2.43
N LEU A 14 -9.39 7.60 3.71
CA LEU A 14 -8.43 7.57 4.81
C LEU A 14 -8.27 6.14 5.37
N GLU A 15 -7.26 5.42 4.92
CA GLU A 15 -6.97 4.07 5.39
C GLU A 15 -6.17 4.03 6.72
N SER A 16 -5.78 5.19 7.24
CA SER A 16 -5.23 5.34 8.59
C SER A 16 -6.22 5.03 9.71
N PHE A 17 -7.52 5.00 9.42
CA PHE A 17 -8.57 4.64 10.38
C PHE A 17 -8.79 3.13 10.53
N ASN A 18 -8.08 2.31 9.79
CA ASN A 18 -8.05 0.87 10.04
C ASN A 18 -7.36 0.56 11.39
N PRO A 19 -7.64 -0.57 12.03
CA PRO A 19 -7.13 -0.91 13.37
C PRO A 19 -5.62 -0.81 13.55
N GLY A 20 -4.85 -1.28 12.56
CA GLY A 20 -3.38 -1.16 12.53
C GLY A 20 -2.91 0.12 11.85
N GLY A 21 -3.81 1.02 11.44
CA GLY A 21 -3.53 2.33 10.90
C GLY A 21 -3.07 2.36 9.45
N SER A 22 -3.40 1.35 8.63
CA SER A 22 -3.07 1.38 7.21
C SER A 22 -3.97 0.53 6.32
N VAL A 23 -3.88 0.76 5.02
CA VAL A 23 -4.54 -0.03 3.96
C VAL A 23 -4.16 -1.52 4.00
N LYS A 24 -3.00 -1.86 4.58
CA LYS A 24 -2.49 -3.23 4.65
C LYS A 24 -3.25 -4.10 5.66
N ASP A 25 -4.00 -3.50 6.55
CA ASP A 25 -4.85 -4.21 7.51
C ASP A 25 -5.86 -5.10 6.79
N ARG A 26 -6.41 -4.60 5.68
CA ARG A 26 -7.35 -5.33 4.83
C ARG A 26 -6.73 -6.60 4.27
N ILE A 27 -5.55 -6.48 3.67
CA ILE A 27 -4.89 -7.63 3.03
C ILE A 27 -4.27 -8.58 4.07
N GLY A 28 -3.78 -8.06 5.20
CA GLY A 28 -3.29 -8.88 6.31
C GLY A 28 -4.36 -9.84 6.81
N ALA A 29 -5.56 -9.33 7.10
CA ALA A 29 -6.70 -10.15 7.48
C ALA A 29 -7.13 -11.11 6.35
N ALA A 30 -7.31 -10.59 5.13
CA ALA A 30 -7.83 -11.38 4.02
C ALA A 30 -6.92 -12.57 3.62
N MET A 31 -5.60 -12.39 3.64
CA MET A 31 -4.65 -13.46 3.31
C MET A 31 -4.67 -14.57 4.36
N ILE A 32 -4.77 -14.22 5.64
CA ILE A 32 -4.88 -15.20 6.73
C ILE A 32 -6.24 -15.91 6.68
N ASP A 33 -7.34 -15.16 6.53
CA ASP A 33 -8.70 -15.74 6.44
C ASP A 33 -8.85 -16.68 5.22
N ALA A 34 -8.21 -16.34 4.09
CA ALA A 34 -8.21 -17.20 2.91
C ALA A 34 -7.47 -18.51 3.17
N ALA A 35 -6.30 -18.45 3.78
CA ALA A 35 -5.51 -19.63 4.11
C ALA A 35 -6.20 -20.55 5.14
N GLU A 36 -6.90 -19.98 6.13
CA GLU A 36 -7.73 -20.74 7.07
C GLU A 36 -8.89 -21.46 6.36
N ARG A 37 -9.62 -20.75 5.50
CA ARG A 37 -10.75 -21.34 4.74
C ARG A 37 -10.31 -22.46 3.81
N GLU A 38 -9.09 -22.39 3.29
CA GLU A 38 -8.46 -23.40 2.44
C GLU A 38 -7.87 -24.56 3.25
N GLY A 39 -7.89 -24.49 4.58
CA GLY A 39 -7.30 -25.50 5.46
C GLY A 39 -5.76 -25.57 5.40
N ARG A 40 -5.10 -24.51 4.93
CA ARG A 40 -3.65 -24.43 4.78
C ARG A 40 -2.95 -24.08 6.08
N ILE A 41 -3.63 -23.44 7.00
CA ILE A 41 -3.09 -22.97 8.28
C ILE A 41 -4.07 -23.26 9.43
N GLU A 42 -3.49 -23.50 10.62
CA GLU A 42 -4.23 -23.76 11.84
C GLU A 42 -3.59 -22.99 13.01
N PRO A 43 -4.39 -22.23 13.82
CA PRO A 43 -3.88 -21.52 15.00
C PRO A 43 -3.15 -22.46 15.98
N GLY A 44 -2.05 -21.99 16.53
CA GLY A 44 -1.21 -22.75 17.48
C GLY A 44 -0.34 -23.84 16.83
N ARG A 45 -0.46 -24.09 15.52
CA ARG A 45 0.35 -25.09 14.79
C ARG A 45 1.15 -24.50 13.66
N THR A 46 0.63 -23.47 13.01
CA THR A 46 1.30 -22.85 11.85
C THR A 46 1.99 -21.56 12.26
N THR A 47 3.23 -21.40 11.83
CA THR A 47 3.97 -20.14 11.91
C THR A 47 3.79 -19.35 10.61
N VAL A 48 3.34 -18.11 10.70
CA VAL A 48 3.27 -17.20 9.55
C VAL A 48 4.62 -16.52 9.36
N VAL A 49 5.11 -16.45 8.14
CA VAL A 49 6.38 -15.78 7.79
C VAL A 49 6.15 -14.80 6.65
N GLU A 50 6.67 -13.58 6.74
CA GLU A 50 6.60 -12.62 5.64
C GLU A 50 7.86 -11.74 5.60
N ALA A 51 8.30 -11.41 4.37
CA ALA A 51 9.43 -10.51 4.16
C ALA A 51 8.93 -9.06 4.08
N THR A 52 8.92 -8.37 5.21
CA THR A 52 8.45 -6.97 5.25
C THR A 52 8.84 -6.26 6.54
N SER A 53 9.25 -5.01 6.42
CA SER A 53 9.45 -4.07 7.54
C SER A 53 8.36 -2.99 7.61
N GLY A 54 7.38 -3.04 6.70
CA GLY A 54 6.39 -1.99 6.51
C GLY A 54 5.01 -2.31 7.12
N ASN A 55 4.00 -1.64 6.59
CA ASN A 55 2.61 -1.77 7.05
C ASN A 55 2.05 -3.19 6.99
N THR A 56 2.48 -4.01 6.03
CA THR A 56 2.06 -5.42 5.96
C THR A 56 2.55 -6.22 7.17
N GLY A 57 3.77 -5.96 7.65
CA GLY A 57 4.27 -6.59 8.88
C GLY A 57 3.41 -6.23 10.09
N ILE A 58 3.01 -4.97 10.22
CA ILE A 58 2.11 -4.52 11.30
C ILE A 58 0.74 -5.18 11.18
N ALA A 59 0.19 -5.23 9.96
CA ALA A 59 -1.11 -5.87 9.70
C ALA A 59 -1.09 -7.36 10.06
N LEU A 60 -0.07 -8.09 9.61
CA LEU A 60 0.08 -9.51 9.96
C LEU A 60 0.30 -9.69 11.46
N ALA A 61 1.06 -8.79 12.11
CA ALA A 61 1.36 -8.92 13.54
C ALA A 61 0.09 -8.86 14.39
N PHE A 62 -0.79 -7.86 14.19
CA PHE A 62 -2.01 -7.79 14.99
C PHE A 62 -3.02 -8.89 14.61
N VAL A 63 -3.11 -9.29 13.34
CA VAL A 63 -3.99 -10.39 12.90
C VAL A 63 -3.52 -11.72 13.49
N CYS A 64 -2.23 -12.02 13.41
CA CYS A 64 -1.65 -13.24 13.98
C CYS A 64 -1.84 -13.28 15.51
N ALA A 65 -1.60 -12.16 16.21
CA ALA A 65 -1.83 -12.07 17.65
C ALA A 65 -3.30 -12.34 18.01
N ALA A 66 -4.25 -11.74 17.27
CA ALA A 66 -5.68 -11.92 17.51
C ALA A 66 -6.18 -13.34 17.21
N LYS A 67 -5.57 -14.03 16.25
CA LYS A 67 -5.98 -15.37 15.80
C LYS A 67 -5.15 -16.52 16.39
N GLY A 68 -4.10 -16.23 17.16
CA GLY A 68 -3.26 -17.25 17.81
C GLY A 68 -2.22 -17.90 16.90
N TYR A 69 -1.71 -17.16 15.92
CA TYR A 69 -0.57 -17.58 15.08
C TYR A 69 0.74 -17.00 15.59
N ASP A 70 1.80 -17.79 15.54
CA ASP A 70 3.15 -17.26 15.61
C ASP A 70 3.48 -16.49 14.33
N LEU A 71 4.19 -15.35 14.47
CA LEU A 71 4.67 -14.56 13.34
C LEU A 71 6.19 -14.40 13.38
N VAL A 72 6.83 -14.64 12.25
CA VAL A 72 8.24 -14.32 12.00
C VAL A 72 8.33 -13.36 10.81
N LEU A 73 8.94 -12.20 11.03
CA LEU A 73 9.20 -11.23 9.96
C LEU A 73 10.67 -11.28 9.58
N THR A 74 10.93 -11.52 8.30
CA THR A 74 12.29 -11.46 7.76
C THR A 74 12.53 -10.07 7.19
N LEU A 75 13.63 -9.43 7.58
CA LEU A 75 13.92 -8.05 7.21
C LEU A 75 15.41 -7.72 7.31
N PRO A 76 15.91 -6.82 6.46
CA PRO A 76 17.30 -6.38 6.55
C PRO A 76 17.51 -5.52 7.80
N GLN A 77 18.75 -5.43 8.26
CA GLN A 77 19.15 -4.51 9.33
C GLN A 77 18.76 -3.07 9.00
N GLY A 78 18.36 -2.30 10.02
CA GLY A 78 18.10 -0.86 9.89
C GLY A 78 16.62 -0.45 10.02
N MET A 79 15.75 -1.36 10.46
CA MET A 79 14.39 -0.97 10.86
C MET A 79 14.43 0.00 12.05
N SER A 80 13.47 0.95 12.11
CA SER A 80 13.39 1.86 13.27
C SER A 80 13.03 1.10 14.54
N ARG A 81 13.64 1.49 15.67
CA ARG A 81 13.37 0.89 16.99
C ARG A 81 11.91 0.97 17.40
N GLU A 82 11.18 1.99 16.95
CA GLU A 82 9.74 2.13 17.21
C GLU A 82 8.95 1.02 16.54
N ARG A 83 9.26 0.70 15.28
CA ARG A 83 8.62 -0.40 14.55
C ARG A 83 8.96 -1.76 15.15
N GLU A 84 10.23 -1.98 15.52
CA GLU A 84 10.62 -3.19 16.24
C GLU A 84 9.81 -3.40 17.52
N ARG A 85 9.70 -2.33 18.35
CA ARG A 85 8.92 -2.37 19.58
C ARG A 85 7.43 -2.60 19.33
N LEU A 86 6.86 -1.92 18.34
CA LEU A 86 5.45 -2.10 17.98
C LEU A 86 5.16 -3.55 17.57
N LEU A 87 5.97 -4.12 16.71
CA LEU A 87 5.82 -5.49 16.24
C LEU A 87 6.05 -6.50 17.37
N ALA A 88 7.04 -6.26 18.25
CA ALA A 88 7.30 -7.09 19.41
C ALA A 88 6.15 -7.07 20.43
N LEU A 89 5.42 -5.94 20.58
CA LEU A 89 4.23 -5.87 21.42
C LEU A 89 3.11 -6.81 20.94
N TYR A 90 3.02 -7.08 19.64
CA TYR A 90 2.12 -8.08 19.07
C TYR A 90 2.68 -9.51 19.13
N GLY A 91 3.89 -9.71 19.66
CA GLY A 91 4.53 -11.03 19.76
C GLY A 91 5.27 -11.48 18.50
N ALA A 92 5.47 -10.60 17.51
CA ALA A 92 6.25 -10.95 16.33
C ALA A 92 7.72 -11.20 16.65
N ARG A 93 8.29 -12.23 16.04
CA ARG A 93 9.72 -12.55 16.06
C ARG A 93 10.37 -12.04 14.77
N PHE A 94 11.67 -11.81 14.81
CA PHE A 94 12.43 -11.28 13.69
C PHE A 94 13.55 -12.22 13.28
N GLU A 95 13.70 -12.41 11.98
CA GLU A 95 14.91 -12.94 11.36
C GLU A 95 15.58 -11.79 10.59
N ILE A 96 16.62 -11.24 11.19
CA ILE A 96 17.37 -10.11 10.63
C ILE A 96 18.38 -10.64 9.63
N THR A 97 18.30 -10.19 8.37
CA THR A 97 19.27 -10.51 7.33
C THR A 97 20.35 -9.44 7.24
N GLU A 98 21.49 -9.79 6.62
CA GLU A 98 22.57 -8.82 6.44
C GLU A 98 22.16 -7.66 5.55
N SER A 99 22.67 -6.46 5.83
CA SER A 99 22.25 -5.23 5.11
C SER A 99 22.66 -5.21 3.64
N LEU A 100 23.68 -5.97 3.25
CA LEU A 100 24.21 -5.97 1.87
C LEU A 100 23.23 -6.58 0.84
N GLY A 101 22.42 -7.58 1.23
CA GLY A 101 21.41 -8.21 0.38
C GLY A 101 20.07 -7.49 0.31
N GLY A 102 19.84 -6.54 1.23
CA GLY A 102 18.61 -5.75 1.28
C GLY A 102 17.34 -6.61 1.38
N MET A 103 16.25 -6.12 0.78
CA MET A 103 14.96 -6.86 0.80
C MET A 103 15.00 -8.19 0.04
N ASN A 104 15.85 -8.35 -0.96
CA ASN A 104 15.94 -9.61 -1.71
C ASN A 104 16.39 -10.75 -0.78
N GLU A 105 17.39 -10.50 0.08
CA GLU A 105 17.85 -11.48 1.05
C GLU A 105 16.78 -11.81 2.09
N ALA A 106 16.00 -10.82 2.54
CA ALA A 106 14.87 -11.05 3.44
C ALA A 106 13.79 -11.91 2.78
N VAL A 107 13.49 -11.70 1.50
CA VAL A 107 12.56 -12.54 0.72
C VAL A 107 13.08 -13.97 0.61
N ASP A 108 14.36 -14.15 0.32
CA ASP A 108 14.97 -15.48 0.24
C ASP A 108 14.97 -16.18 1.61
N ALA A 109 15.18 -15.45 2.70
CA ALA A 109 15.07 -15.97 4.06
C ALA A 109 13.62 -16.44 4.36
N ALA A 110 12.61 -15.62 4.02
CA ALA A 110 11.21 -16.02 4.17
C ALA A 110 10.88 -17.30 3.37
N ARG A 111 11.35 -17.39 2.13
CA ARG A 111 11.15 -18.57 1.29
C ARG A 111 11.84 -19.81 1.85
N ARG A 112 13.06 -19.68 2.40
CA ARG A 112 13.75 -20.78 3.07
C ARG A 112 12.97 -21.28 4.29
N LEU A 113 12.44 -20.37 5.11
CA LEU A 113 11.59 -20.76 6.24
C LEU A 113 10.29 -21.43 5.78
N ALA A 114 9.67 -20.93 4.71
CA ALA A 114 8.44 -21.48 4.14
C ALA A 114 8.60 -22.86 3.47
N SER A 115 9.82 -23.41 3.38
CA SER A 115 10.02 -24.80 2.94
C SER A 115 9.64 -25.85 4.00
N ARG A 116 9.32 -25.41 5.22
CA ARG A 116 8.87 -26.27 6.31
C ARG A 116 7.34 -26.42 6.25
N ASP A 117 6.83 -27.60 6.56
CA ASP A 117 5.40 -27.94 6.51
C ASP A 117 4.54 -27.14 7.53
N ASP A 118 5.16 -26.65 8.62
CA ASP A 118 4.52 -25.90 9.68
C ASP A 118 4.57 -24.37 9.46
N VAL A 119 5.02 -23.92 8.26
CA VAL A 119 5.22 -22.51 7.94
C VAL A 119 4.35 -22.08 6.76
N PHE A 120 3.70 -20.95 6.90
CA PHE A 120 2.90 -20.29 5.85
C PHE A 120 3.50 -18.95 5.46
N LEU A 121 3.73 -18.76 4.18
CA LEU A 121 4.14 -17.51 3.56
C LEU A 121 2.93 -16.87 2.86
N PRO A 122 2.37 -15.77 3.38
CA PRO A 122 1.28 -15.04 2.73
C PRO A 122 1.62 -14.55 1.32
N ASP A 123 2.86 -14.12 1.09
CA ASP A 123 3.37 -13.59 -0.19
C ASP A 123 2.46 -12.51 -0.79
N GLN A 124 2.49 -11.32 -0.21
CA GLN A 124 1.63 -10.21 -0.58
C GLN A 124 1.69 -9.79 -2.05
N PHE A 125 2.77 -10.14 -2.77
CA PHE A 125 2.96 -9.77 -4.18
C PHE A 125 2.38 -10.77 -5.18
N SER A 126 2.04 -11.99 -4.73
CA SER A 126 1.48 -13.06 -5.57
C SER A 126 0.13 -13.59 -5.08
N ASN A 127 -0.26 -13.28 -3.84
CA ASN A 127 -1.46 -13.83 -3.22
C ASN A 127 -2.76 -13.18 -3.77
N PRO A 128 -3.66 -13.96 -4.41
CA PRO A 128 -4.91 -13.42 -4.98
C PRO A 128 -5.87 -12.86 -3.92
N ALA A 129 -5.75 -13.24 -2.66
CA ALA A 129 -6.56 -12.67 -1.57
C ALA A 129 -6.27 -11.17 -1.35
N ASN A 130 -5.11 -10.67 -1.80
CA ASN A 130 -4.78 -9.26 -1.71
C ASN A 130 -5.69 -8.40 -2.61
N PRO A 131 -5.73 -8.51 -3.95
CA PRO A 131 -6.65 -7.72 -4.75
C PRO A 131 -8.12 -8.04 -4.44
N GLU A 132 -8.43 -9.29 -4.07
CA GLU A 132 -9.78 -9.68 -3.67
C GLU A 132 -10.28 -8.92 -2.45
N ALA A 133 -9.44 -8.70 -1.43
CA ALA A 133 -9.79 -7.87 -0.27
C ALA A 133 -10.24 -6.47 -0.69
N HIS A 134 -9.53 -5.86 -1.64
CA HIS A 134 -9.88 -4.54 -2.15
C HIS A 134 -11.14 -4.55 -3.02
N ARG A 135 -11.35 -5.61 -3.81
CA ARG A 135 -12.55 -5.77 -4.63
C ARG A 135 -13.80 -5.93 -3.78
N LEU A 136 -13.69 -6.64 -2.64
CA LEU A 136 -14.83 -6.94 -1.76
C LEU A 136 -15.09 -5.85 -0.71
N THR A 137 -14.12 -5.00 -0.38
CA THR A 137 -14.26 -4.01 0.70
C THR A 137 -13.97 -2.59 0.23
N THR A 138 -12.73 -2.26 -0.11
CA THR A 138 -12.29 -0.90 -0.44
C THR A 138 -13.08 -0.31 -1.61
N ALA A 139 -13.32 -1.10 -2.65
CA ALA A 139 -14.00 -0.65 -3.85
C ALA A 139 -15.50 -0.37 -3.60
N PRO A 140 -16.28 -1.28 -2.97
CA PRO A 140 -17.66 -0.99 -2.58
C PRO A 140 -17.78 0.23 -1.67
N GLU A 141 -16.91 0.35 -0.66
CA GLU A 141 -16.91 1.49 0.25
C GLU A 141 -16.70 2.83 -0.48
N LEU A 142 -15.79 2.87 -1.48
CA LEU A 142 -15.60 4.06 -2.33
C LEU A 142 -16.82 4.32 -3.21
N TRP A 143 -17.34 3.27 -3.84
CA TRP A 143 -18.47 3.36 -4.75
C TRP A 143 -19.73 3.88 -4.04
N ASP A 144 -20.04 3.33 -2.88
CA ASP A 144 -21.22 3.70 -2.10
C ASP A 144 -21.08 5.11 -1.51
N ALA A 145 -19.90 5.45 -0.97
CA ALA A 145 -19.60 6.79 -0.43
C ALA A 145 -19.69 7.89 -1.49
N LEU A 146 -19.44 7.57 -2.76
CA LEU A 146 -19.49 8.51 -3.88
C LEU A 146 -20.72 8.30 -4.76
N GLU A 147 -21.74 7.59 -4.27
CA GLU A 147 -23.03 7.38 -4.94
C GLU A 147 -22.87 6.84 -6.37
N GLY A 148 -21.89 5.95 -6.57
CA GLY A 148 -21.61 5.34 -7.86
C GLY A 148 -20.96 6.26 -8.90
N SER A 149 -20.57 7.45 -8.53
CA SER A 149 -20.03 8.46 -9.45
C SER A 149 -18.54 8.68 -9.20
N ILE A 150 -17.72 7.92 -9.91
CA ILE A 150 -16.24 8.03 -9.91
C ILE A 150 -15.79 8.05 -11.37
N ASP A 151 -15.23 9.18 -11.80
CA ASP A 151 -14.71 9.35 -13.16
C ASP A 151 -13.25 8.95 -13.27
N VAL A 152 -12.48 9.21 -12.21
CA VAL A 152 -11.05 8.86 -12.15
C VAL A 152 -10.72 8.20 -10.81
N PHE A 153 -9.95 7.13 -10.85
CA PHE A 153 -9.38 6.50 -9.67
C PHE A 153 -7.85 6.53 -9.73
N VAL A 154 -7.21 7.10 -8.70
CA VAL A 154 -5.75 7.23 -8.62
C VAL A 154 -5.23 6.40 -7.46
N ALA A 155 -4.22 5.56 -7.68
CA ALA A 155 -3.62 4.79 -6.59
C ALA A 155 -2.11 4.55 -6.79
N GLY A 156 -1.35 4.67 -5.70
CA GLY A 156 0.05 4.26 -5.66
C GLY A 156 0.19 2.74 -5.77
N VAL A 157 1.18 2.28 -6.54
CA VAL A 157 1.42 0.86 -6.78
C VAL A 157 2.60 0.35 -5.94
N GLY A 158 2.28 -0.36 -4.85
CA GLY A 158 3.22 -1.18 -4.09
C GLY A 158 3.09 -2.64 -4.50
N THR A 159 2.18 -3.39 -3.89
CA THR A 159 1.85 -4.77 -4.31
C THR A 159 0.95 -4.83 -5.53
N GLY A 160 0.28 -3.74 -5.87
CA GLY A 160 -0.69 -3.69 -6.95
C GLY A 160 -2.11 -4.12 -6.56
N GLY A 161 -2.32 -4.66 -5.35
CA GLY A 161 -3.61 -5.19 -4.92
C GLY A 161 -4.73 -4.14 -4.91
N THR A 162 -4.45 -2.95 -4.38
CA THR A 162 -5.44 -1.87 -4.31
C THR A 162 -5.93 -1.44 -5.69
N ILE A 163 -5.00 -1.11 -6.60
CA ILE A 163 -5.38 -0.65 -7.94
C ILE A 163 -6.05 -1.74 -8.76
N THR A 164 -5.60 -2.99 -8.61
CA THR A 164 -6.22 -4.15 -9.26
C THR A 164 -7.65 -4.35 -8.78
N GLY A 165 -7.83 -4.54 -7.46
CA GLY A 165 -9.15 -4.85 -6.92
C GLY A 165 -10.16 -3.72 -7.09
N VAL A 166 -9.75 -2.47 -6.85
CA VAL A 166 -10.62 -1.30 -7.05
C VAL A 166 -10.85 -1.03 -8.52
N GLY A 167 -9.80 -1.08 -9.36
CA GLY A 167 -9.90 -0.82 -10.79
C GLY A 167 -10.83 -1.80 -11.50
N GLU A 168 -10.71 -3.11 -11.23
CA GLU A 168 -11.61 -4.13 -11.77
C GLU A 168 -13.07 -3.89 -11.35
N TYR A 169 -13.30 -3.58 -10.08
CA TYR A 169 -14.63 -3.29 -9.56
C TYR A 169 -15.25 -2.05 -10.23
N LEU A 170 -14.49 -0.97 -10.37
CA LEU A 170 -14.95 0.28 -10.97
C LEU A 170 -15.21 0.11 -12.47
N LYS A 171 -14.28 -0.50 -13.22
CA LYS A 171 -14.44 -0.71 -14.67
C LYS A 171 -15.59 -1.65 -15.01
N ALA A 172 -15.89 -2.63 -14.16
CA ALA A 172 -17.07 -3.48 -14.34
C ALA A 172 -18.40 -2.70 -14.23
N ARG A 173 -18.43 -1.58 -13.50
CA ARG A 173 -19.63 -0.72 -13.30
C ARG A 173 -19.64 0.52 -14.19
N ASN A 174 -18.48 1.12 -14.37
CA ASN A 174 -18.25 2.25 -15.26
C ASN A 174 -17.01 1.99 -16.11
N PRO A 175 -17.16 1.39 -17.30
CA PRO A 175 -16.00 1.11 -18.19
C PRO A 175 -15.21 2.37 -18.60
N ARG A 176 -15.80 3.57 -18.45
CA ARG A 176 -15.15 4.86 -18.74
C ARG A 176 -14.35 5.40 -17.55
N CYS A 177 -14.42 4.78 -16.38
CA CYS A 177 -13.61 5.19 -15.23
C CYS A 177 -12.12 5.14 -15.61
N HIS A 178 -11.44 6.26 -15.53
CA HIS A 178 -10.01 6.38 -15.85
C HIS A 178 -9.17 5.97 -14.63
N VAL A 179 -8.39 4.91 -14.76
CA VAL A 179 -7.60 4.34 -13.66
C VAL A 179 -6.13 4.72 -13.84
N VAL A 180 -5.61 5.45 -12.86
CA VAL A 180 -4.25 6.00 -12.88
C VAL A 180 -3.38 5.31 -11.83
N ALA A 181 -2.32 4.65 -12.28
CA ALA A 181 -1.29 4.10 -11.43
C ALA A 181 -0.23 5.16 -11.11
N VAL A 182 0.23 5.16 -9.86
CA VAL A 182 1.31 6.06 -9.44
C VAL A 182 2.54 5.26 -9.05
N GLU A 183 3.69 5.61 -9.61
CA GLU A 183 4.99 5.02 -9.28
C GLU A 183 6.03 6.09 -8.98
N PRO A 184 7.11 5.77 -8.21
CA PRO A 184 8.21 6.69 -7.99
C PRO A 184 8.98 6.95 -9.29
N ALA A 185 9.31 8.21 -9.58
CA ALA A 185 10.13 8.57 -10.74
C ALA A 185 11.52 7.91 -10.72
N GLY A 186 12.08 7.69 -9.50
CA GLY A 186 13.36 7.01 -9.32
C GLY A 186 13.32 5.49 -9.56
N SER A 187 12.11 4.88 -9.62
CA SER A 187 11.90 3.44 -9.81
C SER A 187 10.69 3.18 -10.73
N ALA A 188 10.74 3.73 -11.95
CA ALA A 188 9.62 3.79 -12.90
C ALA A 188 9.44 2.48 -13.69
N VAL A 189 9.27 1.36 -13.01
CA VAL A 189 9.22 0.00 -13.60
C VAL A 189 7.95 -0.23 -14.40
N LEU A 190 6.80 0.30 -13.96
CA LEU A 190 5.53 0.17 -14.69
C LEU A 190 5.55 0.91 -16.03
N SER A 191 6.28 2.02 -16.09
CA SER A 191 6.51 2.80 -17.32
C SER A 191 7.65 2.24 -18.19
N GLY A 192 8.19 1.03 -17.89
CA GLY A 192 9.27 0.39 -18.65
C GLY A 192 10.67 0.89 -18.28
N GLY A 193 10.83 1.66 -17.22
CA GLY A 193 12.10 2.10 -16.67
C GLY A 193 12.80 1.01 -15.84
N ARG A 194 13.96 1.36 -15.27
CA ARG A 194 14.73 0.47 -14.39
C ARG A 194 14.34 0.71 -12.94
N PRO A 195 14.42 -0.33 -12.09
CA PRO A 195 14.33 -0.14 -10.64
C PRO A 195 15.49 0.72 -10.14
N GLY A 196 15.20 1.54 -9.13
CA GLY A 196 16.20 2.41 -8.53
C GLY A 196 15.79 2.89 -7.14
N PRO A 197 16.68 3.57 -6.41
CA PRO A 197 16.39 4.08 -5.08
C PRO A 197 15.37 5.23 -5.14
N HIS A 198 14.48 5.27 -4.16
CA HIS A 198 13.52 6.34 -3.93
C HIS A 198 13.12 6.40 -2.45
N ARG A 199 12.51 7.51 -2.03
CA ARG A 199 12.07 7.74 -0.64
C ARG A 199 10.57 7.52 -0.40
N ILE A 200 9.78 7.23 -1.42
CA ILE A 200 8.33 7.04 -1.31
C ILE A 200 8.03 5.63 -0.78
N GLN A 201 8.05 5.47 0.56
CA GLN A 201 7.79 4.17 1.18
C GLN A 201 6.37 3.67 0.86
N GLY A 202 6.25 2.35 0.67
CA GLY A 202 4.97 1.66 0.43
C GLY A 202 4.57 1.47 -1.03
N ILE A 203 5.25 2.15 -1.98
CA ILE A 203 5.08 1.95 -3.42
C ILE A 203 6.43 1.73 -4.10
N GLY A 204 6.43 1.36 -5.37
CA GLY A 204 7.66 1.20 -6.14
C GLY A 204 8.50 0.00 -5.71
N ALA A 205 7.94 -1.21 -5.75
CA ALA A 205 8.59 -2.46 -5.31
C ALA A 205 9.87 -2.83 -6.10
N GLY A 206 10.17 -2.12 -7.20
CA GLY A 206 11.33 -2.41 -8.06
C GLY A 206 11.09 -3.52 -9.09
N PHE A 207 9.90 -4.09 -9.12
CA PHE A 207 9.44 -5.08 -10.10
C PHE A 207 7.93 -4.94 -10.32
N VAL A 208 7.41 -5.58 -11.37
CA VAL A 208 5.96 -5.65 -11.61
C VAL A 208 5.39 -6.80 -10.77
N PRO A 209 4.49 -6.52 -9.79
CA PRO A 209 3.90 -7.57 -8.97
C PRO A 209 3.05 -8.54 -9.78
N GLN A 210 3.05 -9.82 -9.40
CA GLN A 210 2.31 -10.86 -10.11
C GLN A 210 0.79 -10.65 -10.07
N ILE A 211 0.27 -10.10 -8.96
CA ILE A 211 -1.15 -9.82 -8.78
C ILE A 211 -1.62 -8.53 -9.44
N LEU A 212 -0.71 -7.75 -10.05
CA LEU A 212 -1.08 -6.51 -10.72
C LEU A 212 -1.78 -6.80 -12.05
N ASN A 213 -3.05 -6.48 -12.13
CA ASN A 213 -3.77 -6.47 -13.41
C ASN A 213 -3.49 -5.15 -14.16
N ARG A 214 -2.61 -5.22 -15.15
CA ARG A 214 -2.24 -4.05 -15.95
C ARG A 214 -3.34 -3.60 -16.91
N GLU A 215 -4.29 -4.46 -17.24
CA GLU A 215 -5.38 -4.17 -18.19
C GLU A 215 -6.39 -3.15 -17.64
N VAL A 216 -6.46 -3.03 -16.31
CA VAL A 216 -7.34 -2.02 -15.69
C VAL A 216 -6.72 -0.63 -15.65
N ILE A 217 -5.40 -0.50 -15.92
CA ILE A 217 -4.66 0.75 -15.82
C ILE A 217 -4.69 1.47 -17.17
N ASP A 218 -5.24 2.67 -17.18
CA ASP A 218 -5.27 3.52 -18.38
C ASP A 218 -4.01 4.41 -18.49
N GLU A 219 -3.43 4.79 -17.35
CA GLU A 219 -2.28 5.69 -17.30
C GLU A 219 -1.36 5.36 -16.14
N VAL A 220 -0.04 5.63 -16.32
CA VAL A 220 0.95 5.56 -15.24
C VAL A 220 1.60 6.93 -15.07
N ILE A 221 1.49 7.51 -13.87
CA ILE A 221 2.10 8.79 -13.51
C ILE A 221 3.31 8.55 -12.60
N ARG A 222 4.45 9.14 -12.99
CA ARG A 222 5.68 9.12 -12.20
C ARG A 222 5.75 10.33 -11.29
N VAL A 223 5.99 10.10 -10.01
CA VAL A 223 6.07 11.16 -9.00
C VAL A 223 7.47 11.18 -8.38
N SER A 224 8.06 12.36 -8.25
CA SER A 224 9.35 12.52 -7.58
C SER A 224 9.19 12.43 -6.05
N ASP A 225 10.28 12.09 -5.37
CA ASP A 225 10.30 12.03 -3.90
C ASP A 225 9.91 13.38 -3.28
N ASP A 226 10.44 14.47 -3.80
CA ASP A 226 10.17 15.81 -3.28
C ASP A 226 8.71 16.23 -3.49
N ALA A 227 8.13 15.96 -4.67
CA ALA A 227 6.71 16.23 -4.93
C ALA A 227 5.79 15.44 -3.99
N ALA A 228 6.12 14.19 -3.71
CA ALA A 228 5.36 13.36 -2.77
C ALA A 228 5.41 13.92 -1.34
N VAL A 229 6.59 14.29 -0.85
CA VAL A 229 6.79 14.86 0.48
C VAL A 229 6.11 16.21 0.63
N GLU A 230 6.33 17.12 -0.33
CA GLU A 230 5.72 18.45 -0.33
C GLU A 230 4.19 18.37 -0.32
N THR A 231 3.62 17.46 -1.12
CA THR A 231 2.17 17.27 -1.16
C THR A 231 1.63 16.69 0.14
N ALA A 232 2.33 15.76 0.79
CA ALA A 232 1.96 15.26 2.12
C ALA A 232 1.96 16.39 3.16
N HIS A 233 2.94 17.29 3.11
CA HIS A 233 2.98 18.48 3.98
C HIS A 233 1.84 19.46 3.67
N LEU A 234 1.50 19.66 2.40
CA LEU A 234 0.37 20.50 2.01
C LEU A 234 -0.96 19.94 2.51
N LEU A 235 -1.16 18.61 2.45
CA LEU A 235 -2.32 17.95 3.04
C LEU A 235 -2.45 18.26 4.53
N SER A 236 -1.36 18.15 5.27
CA SER A 236 -1.35 18.47 6.71
C SER A 236 -1.68 19.93 6.99
N ARG A 237 -1.04 20.86 6.25
CA ARG A 237 -1.13 22.31 6.55
C ARG A 237 -2.41 22.96 6.02
N ARG A 238 -2.98 22.47 4.93
CA ARG A 238 -4.15 23.09 4.27
C ARG A 238 -5.43 22.36 4.52
N GLU A 239 -5.39 21.03 4.64
CA GLU A 239 -6.56 20.18 4.77
C GLU A 239 -6.67 19.55 6.18
N GLY A 240 -5.66 19.71 7.04
CA GLY A 240 -5.63 19.10 8.38
C GLY A 240 -5.47 17.58 8.35
N VAL A 241 -5.06 17.00 7.23
CA VAL A 241 -4.92 15.55 7.05
C VAL A 241 -3.44 15.17 7.12
N LEU A 242 -3.02 14.57 8.24
CA LEU A 242 -1.67 14.06 8.41
C LEU A 242 -1.52 12.72 7.68
N ALA A 243 -1.05 12.75 6.44
CA ALA A 243 -0.94 11.59 5.57
C ALA A 243 0.52 11.18 5.32
N GLY A 244 0.73 9.89 5.01
CA GLY A 244 2.05 9.36 4.68
C GLY A 244 2.58 9.82 3.32
N ILE A 245 3.82 9.45 3.03
CA ILE A 245 4.55 9.91 1.83
C ILE A 245 3.88 9.40 0.55
N SER A 246 3.45 8.14 0.53
CA SER A 246 2.75 7.55 -0.64
C SER A 246 1.36 8.16 -0.88
N ALA A 247 0.72 8.67 0.18
CA ALA A 247 -0.50 9.46 0.08
C ALA A 247 -0.23 10.79 -0.64
N GLY A 248 0.87 11.46 -0.29
CA GLY A 248 1.33 12.67 -0.99
C GLY A 248 1.56 12.42 -2.48
N ALA A 249 2.20 11.30 -2.83
CA ALA A 249 2.39 10.91 -4.24
C ALA A 249 1.06 10.71 -4.98
N ALA A 250 0.10 10.00 -4.36
CA ALA A 250 -1.20 9.73 -4.95
C ALA A 250 -2.03 11.01 -5.15
N VAL A 251 -2.02 11.91 -4.16
CA VAL A 251 -2.71 13.21 -4.24
C VAL A 251 -2.04 14.13 -5.25
N TRP A 252 -0.71 14.16 -5.33
CA TRP A 252 -0.02 14.92 -6.36
C TRP A 252 -0.46 14.51 -7.77
N ALA A 253 -0.49 13.21 -8.03
CA ALA A 253 -0.95 12.67 -9.30
C ALA A 253 -2.44 13.00 -9.57
N ALA A 254 -3.30 12.88 -8.56
CA ALA A 254 -4.72 13.22 -8.66
C ALA A 254 -4.93 14.72 -8.99
N VAL A 255 -4.15 15.62 -8.39
CA VAL A 255 -4.18 17.06 -8.70
C VAL A 255 -3.67 17.33 -10.11
N ALA A 256 -2.62 16.63 -10.57
CA ALA A 256 -2.11 16.75 -11.93
C ALA A 256 -3.15 16.29 -12.98
N VAL A 257 -3.93 15.25 -12.69
CA VAL A 257 -5.06 14.82 -13.54
C VAL A 257 -6.17 15.86 -13.52
N ALA A 258 -6.55 16.36 -12.35
CA ALA A 258 -7.60 17.38 -12.19
C ALA A 258 -7.31 18.71 -12.91
N ALA A 259 -6.05 18.99 -13.20
CA ALA A 259 -5.63 20.19 -13.92
C ALA A 259 -5.80 20.10 -15.45
N ARG A 260 -6.20 18.95 -15.98
CA ARG A 260 -6.38 18.74 -17.41
C ARG A 260 -7.82 19.10 -17.83
N ASP A 261 -7.96 19.71 -18.97
CA ASP A 261 -9.28 20.16 -19.49
C ASP A 261 -10.29 19.02 -19.59
N GLU A 262 -9.84 17.83 -19.98
CA GLU A 262 -10.69 16.63 -20.11
C GLU A 262 -11.27 16.15 -18.77
N PHE A 263 -10.63 16.49 -17.65
CA PHE A 263 -11.04 16.14 -16.28
C PHE A 263 -11.50 17.35 -15.46
N ALA A 264 -11.74 18.48 -16.07
CA ALA A 264 -12.09 19.76 -15.41
C ALA A 264 -13.34 19.71 -14.50
N ARG A 265 -14.19 18.67 -14.65
CA ARG A 265 -15.39 18.47 -13.81
C ARG A 265 -15.45 17.05 -13.24
N ALA A 266 -14.35 16.30 -13.31
CA ALA A 266 -14.30 14.91 -12.91
C ALA A 266 -14.41 14.76 -11.37
N ARG A 267 -15.04 13.68 -10.96
CA ARG A 267 -14.99 13.16 -9.59
C ARG A 267 -13.85 12.18 -9.49
N ILE A 268 -12.78 12.61 -8.84
CA ILE A 268 -11.52 11.90 -8.72
C ILE A 268 -11.43 11.30 -7.33
N ALA A 269 -11.23 9.99 -7.23
CA ALA A 269 -11.02 9.29 -5.97
C ALA A 269 -9.59 8.81 -5.83
N THR A 270 -9.01 8.94 -4.64
CA THR A 270 -7.72 8.34 -4.31
C THR A 270 -7.70 7.78 -2.88
N ILE A 271 -6.67 7.00 -2.58
CA ILE A 271 -6.48 6.39 -1.26
C ILE A 271 -5.28 7.00 -0.58
N LEU A 272 -5.44 7.36 0.70
CA LEU A 272 -4.36 7.73 1.60
C LEU A 272 -4.01 6.49 2.45
N PRO A 273 -2.93 5.76 2.11
CA PRO A 273 -2.70 4.42 2.64
C PRO A 273 -2.42 4.35 4.13
N ASP A 274 -1.84 5.41 4.71
CA ASP A 274 -1.45 5.48 6.12
C ASP A 274 -1.31 6.92 6.61
N SER A 275 -1.00 7.08 7.91
CA SER A 275 -0.75 8.37 8.56
C SER A 275 0.72 8.79 8.47
N GLY A 276 0.97 10.10 8.42
CA GLY A 276 2.29 10.71 8.50
C GLY A 276 3.03 10.45 9.82
N GLU A 277 2.33 10.09 10.89
CA GLU A 277 2.94 9.73 12.18
C GLU A 277 3.98 8.61 12.06
N ARG A 278 3.82 7.71 11.08
CA ARG A 278 4.77 6.61 10.80
C ARG A 278 6.13 7.07 10.27
N TYR A 279 6.25 8.34 9.92
CA TYR A 279 7.39 8.92 9.22
C TYR A 279 8.04 10.10 9.96
N ILE A 280 7.53 10.48 11.14
CA ILE A 280 8.03 11.63 11.89
C ILE A 280 9.49 11.48 12.36
N SER A 281 9.98 10.25 12.51
CA SER A 281 11.39 9.99 12.83
C SER A 281 12.34 10.16 11.62
N LEU A 282 11.79 10.36 10.42
CA LEU A 282 12.58 10.63 9.21
C LEU A 282 12.82 12.13 9.10
N THR A 283 14.04 12.57 9.38
CA THR A 283 14.42 14.02 9.40
C THR A 283 14.16 14.74 8.07
N TRP A 284 14.18 14.02 6.96
CA TRP A 284 13.87 14.54 5.63
C TRP A 284 12.36 14.63 5.34
N PHE A 285 11.50 13.98 6.14
CA PHE A 285 10.05 14.10 6.07
C PHE A 285 9.50 15.08 7.10
N ALA A 286 9.89 14.93 8.36
CA ALA A 286 9.49 15.85 9.41
C ALA A 286 10.68 16.75 9.77
N PRO A 287 10.59 18.07 9.56
CA PRO A 287 11.64 19.00 9.97
C PRO A 287 11.76 19.00 11.50
N GLU A 288 12.96 19.22 11.99
CA GLU A 288 13.16 19.49 13.41
C GLU A 288 12.44 20.79 13.81
N PRO A 289 11.86 20.86 15.03
CA PRO A 289 11.12 22.02 15.50
C PRO A 289 11.99 23.28 15.66
#